data_372dacb5b0df750c8edb02dd5e49d397
#
_entry.id   372dacb5b0df750c8edb02dd5e49d397
#
_cell.length_a   1.000
_cell.length_b   1.000
_cell.length_c   1.000
_cell.angle_alpha   90.00
_cell.angle_beta   90.00
_cell.angle_gamma   90.00
#
_symmetry.space_group_name_H-M   'P 1'
#
loop_
_entity.id
_entity.type
_entity.pdbx_description
1 polymer ?
#
loop_
_entity_poly.entity_id
_entity_poly.type
_entity_poly.pdbx_seq_one_letter_code
_entity_poly.pdbx_strand_id
1 'polypeptide(L)'
;ESSDIQTADMLNLPVPEAEYINEVLKPSEIQQDMVSAFADRAEAVRSGLVEPTVDNMLKITNDGRKCALDQRLLNDMLPDEADSKVNRCAKNAYDIWEETAEKKSTQLIFCDLSTPKNDGTFNVYDDIREKLVEKGIPREEIAFIHEAGTEAKKAELFAKVRAGQVRILLGSTPKLGAGTNIQDRLIALHHLDCPWKPSDLEQQEGRILRQGNQNEKVKIFRYVTENTFDAYMWQILENKQKFISQIMTSKSPVRACEDVDDAALSYAEIKALATGNPYIREKMDLDIQVSKLKLMKANHTSQKYRLETDIAKNYPVQIAAQKEQIAGLRADREAVKPILEEKEKDNFSMMIGGKTYTDRKEAGTAILAACAGLKAVKSNGQIGEFHGFSLNASYDSFYQTYKLTIKRQCSYQIEIGKDVLGNLQRISNALTGIEKRLTEAEQKMENLLSQLATAQEEVEKPFPKEAELTEKMERLAELNSLLNMDEKGTSEALGMGEDIAAVADSPRCAVTMAGRVSELSHTADSVQKPSVLGKLKQAQERLSHEAKNWKHTAKKKEQQL
;
A
#
# COMPACT_ATOMS: atom_id res chain seq x y z
N GLU A 1 -9.06 -0.17 -5.15
CA GLU A 1 -8.30 0.25 -6.35
C GLU A 1 -7.16 -0.73 -6.54
N SER A 2 -7.13 -1.44 -7.68
CA SER A 2 -6.01 -2.26 -8.09
C SER A 2 -5.02 -1.36 -8.82
N SER A 3 -3.86 -1.08 -8.20
CA SER A 3 -2.74 -0.45 -8.91
C SER A 3 -1.90 -1.53 -9.55
N ASP A 4 -1.68 -1.44 -10.85
CA ASP A 4 -0.71 -2.25 -11.59
C ASP A 4 0.67 -1.62 -11.38
N ILE A 5 1.55 -2.35 -10.68
CA ILE A 5 2.92 -1.91 -10.45
C ILE A 5 3.81 -2.59 -11.48
N GLN A 6 4.37 -1.79 -12.37
CA GLN A 6 5.36 -2.22 -13.34
C GLN A 6 6.74 -1.75 -12.88
N THR A 7 7.64 -2.69 -12.61
CA THR A 7 9.04 -2.38 -12.28
C THR A 7 9.86 -2.21 -13.54
N ALA A 8 11.01 -1.52 -13.45
CA ALA A 8 11.94 -1.35 -14.57
C ALA A 8 12.37 -2.69 -15.18
N ASP A 9 12.54 -3.72 -14.36
CA ASP A 9 12.89 -5.08 -14.79
C ASP A 9 11.78 -5.73 -15.62
N MET A 10 10.51 -5.50 -15.26
CA MET A 10 9.35 -6.00 -16.02
C MET A 10 9.23 -5.33 -17.38
N LEU A 11 9.68 -4.09 -17.49
CA LEU A 11 9.62 -3.29 -18.71
C LEU A 11 10.87 -3.42 -19.57
N ASN A 12 11.91 -4.17 -19.16
CA ASN A 12 13.21 -4.28 -19.82
C ASN A 12 13.80 -2.90 -20.19
N LEU A 13 13.67 -1.92 -19.30
CA LEU A 13 14.24 -0.60 -19.52
C LEU A 13 15.77 -0.65 -19.39
N PRO A 14 16.54 0.00 -20.28
CA PRO A 14 17.99 0.07 -20.18
C PRO A 14 18.37 1.01 -19.02
N VAL A 15 18.53 0.45 -17.82
CA VAL A 15 19.05 1.13 -16.62
C VAL A 15 20.39 0.50 -16.24
N PRO A 16 21.33 1.26 -15.63
CA PRO A 16 22.61 0.71 -15.21
C PRO A 16 22.45 -0.35 -14.11
N GLU A 17 23.38 -1.31 -14.09
CA GLU A 17 23.52 -2.27 -12.99
C GLU A 17 24.13 -1.57 -11.75
N ALA A 18 23.50 -1.71 -10.58
CA ALA A 18 23.98 -1.11 -9.34
C ALA A 18 24.91 -2.04 -8.58
N GLU A 19 26.09 -1.56 -8.24
CA GLU A 19 27.00 -2.16 -7.27
C GLU A 19 26.84 -1.44 -5.93
N TYR A 20 26.28 -2.14 -4.92
CA TYR A 20 26.09 -1.58 -3.58
C TYR A 20 27.32 -1.82 -2.71
N ILE A 21 27.90 -0.74 -2.18
CA ILE A 21 29.13 -0.75 -1.36
C ILE A 21 28.77 -0.17 0.02
N ASN A 22 28.83 -1.03 1.04
CA ASN A 22 28.63 -0.62 2.43
C ASN A 22 29.99 -0.29 3.06
N GLU A 23 30.25 0.99 3.30
CA GLU A 23 31.44 1.46 4.02
C GLU A 23 31.12 1.51 5.52
N VAL A 24 31.55 0.49 6.23
CA VAL A 24 31.33 0.34 7.67
C VAL A 24 32.57 0.82 8.42
N LEU A 25 32.38 1.82 9.29
CA LEU A 25 33.43 2.52 9.99
C LEU A 25 33.26 2.40 11.51
N LYS A 26 34.38 2.36 12.24
CA LYS A 26 34.33 2.33 13.69
C LYS A 26 34.07 3.72 14.27
N PRO A 27 33.27 3.84 15.32
CA PRO A 27 33.09 5.11 16.00
C PRO A 27 34.38 5.56 16.73
N SER A 28 34.62 6.86 16.78
CA SER A 28 35.66 7.42 17.64
C SER A 28 35.34 7.20 19.14
N GLU A 29 36.33 7.33 20.01
CA GLU A 29 36.11 7.28 21.48
C GLU A 29 35.07 8.35 21.89
N ILE A 30 35.19 9.55 21.34
CA ILE A 30 34.25 10.66 21.59
C ILE A 30 32.83 10.30 21.16
N GLN A 31 32.66 9.67 20.00
CA GLN A 31 31.33 9.23 19.55
C GLN A 31 30.76 8.17 20.48
N GLN A 32 31.57 7.24 21.00
CA GLN A 32 31.11 6.22 21.94
C GLN A 32 30.64 6.85 23.25
N ASP A 33 31.41 7.80 23.80
CA ASP A 33 31.05 8.55 25.02
C ASP A 33 29.76 9.34 24.82
N MET A 34 29.58 9.97 23.65
CA MET A 34 28.33 10.68 23.30
C MET A 34 27.14 9.73 23.21
N VAL A 35 27.29 8.55 22.61
CA VAL A 35 26.21 7.56 22.54
C VAL A 35 25.80 7.12 23.94
N SER A 36 26.77 6.93 24.88
CA SER A 36 26.46 6.65 26.26
C SER A 36 25.72 7.78 26.94
N ALA A 37 26.14 9.04 26.73
CA ALA A 37 25.46 10.21 27.27
C ALA A 37 24.02 10.39 26.71
N PHE A 38 23.74 9.93 25.48
CA PHE A 38 22.37 9.92 24.95
C PHE A 38 21.46 8.93 25.70
N ALA A 39 22.00 7.80 26.19
CA ALA A 39 21.24 6.88 27.03
C ALA A 39 20.86 7.52 28.38
N ASP A 40 21.79 8.24 29.00
CA ASP A 40 21.52 8.97 30.26
C ASP A 40 20.46 10.05 30.05
N ARG A 41 20.53 10.79 28.94
CA ARG A 41 19.50 11.78 28.56
C ARG A 41 18.14 11.11 28.34
N ALA A 42 18.09 9.98 27.67
CA ALA A 42 16.87 9.24 27.41
C ALA A 42 16.23 8.73 28.71
N GLU A 43 17.05 8.29 29.69
CA GLU A 43 16.59 7.91 31.03
C GLU A 43 16.00 9.12 31.78
N ALA A 44 16.65 10.29 31.73
CA ALA A 44 16.16 11.51 32.34
C ALA A 44 14.80 11.96 31.74
N VAL A 45 14.63 11.83 30.43
CA VAL A 45 13.36 12.10 29.74
C VAL A 45 12.28 11.09 30.17
N ARG A 46 12.62 9.80 30.22
CA ARG A 46 11.70 8.73 30.62
C ARG A 46 11.21 8.88 32.05
N SER A 47 12.09 9.23 32.96
CA SER A 47 11.79 9.44 34.38
C SER A 47 11.06 10.77 34.68
N GLY A 48 10.87 11.62 33.65
CA GLY A 48 10.22 12.91 33.83
C GLY A 48 11.06 13.95 34.57
N LEU A 49 12.38 13.75 34.67
CA LEU A 49 13.31 14.68 35.30
C LEU A 49 13.59 15.91 34.45
N VAL A 50 13.26 15.87 33.17
CA VAL A 50 13.50 16.97 32.21
C VAL A 50 12.21 17.34 31.50
N GLU A 51 11.93 18.64 31.41
CA GLU A 51 10.79 19.15 30.66
C GLU A 51 10.89 18.78 29.16
N PRO A 52 9.80 18.32 28.50
CA PRO A 52 9.81 17.93 27.09
C PRO A 52 10.25 19.04 26.11
N THR A 53 10.14 20.30 26.55
CA THR A 53 10.58 21.48 25.78
C THR A 53 12.10 21.66 25.84
N VAL A 54 12.76 21.16 26.85
CA VAL A 54 14.22 21.23 27.04
C VAL A 54 14.89 20.05 26.33
N ASP A 55 14.43 18.83 26.60
CA ASP A 55 14.91 17.61 25.94
C ASP A 55 13.77 16.60 25.73
N ASN A 56 13.88 15.79 24.67
CA ASN A 56 12.90 14.77 24.33
C ASN A 56 13.53 13.72 23.41
N MET A 57 12.85 12.58 23.25
CA MET A 57 13.34 11.46 22.44
C MET A 57 13.65 11.83 20.99
N LEU A 58 12.88 12.74 20.37
CA LEU A 58 13.14 13.21 19.00
C LEU A 58 14.45 14.03 18.93
N LYS A 59 14.67 14.91 19.90
CA LYS A 59 15.92 15.70 19.98
C LYS A 59 17.13 14.81 20.18
N ILE A 60 17.04 13.84 21.11
CA ILE A 60 18.10 12.87 21.37
C ILE A 60 18.39 12.04 20.10
N THR A 61 17.37 11.57 19.41
CA THR A 61 17.51 10.82 18.15
C THR A 61 18.21 11.68 17.07
N ASN A 62 17.83 12.94 16.96
CA ASN A 62 18.44 13.87 16.00
C ASN A 62 19.91 14.16 16.34
N ASP A 63 20.23 14.36 17.62
CA ASP A 63 21.59 14.56 18.09
C ASP A 63 22.42 13.29 17.87
N GLY A 64 21.86 12.10 18.13
CA GLY A 64 22.51 10.81 17.85
C GLY A 64 22.83 10.59 16.37
N ARG A 65 21.92 11.00 15.47
CA ARG A 65 22.17 10.96 14.02
C ARG A 65 23.27 11.93 13.60
N LYS A 66 23.28 13.14 14.15
CA LYS A 66 24.36 14.13 13.92
C LYS A 66 25.70 13.61 14.42
N CYS A 67 25.74 13.04 15.62
CA CYS A 67 26.93 12.41 16.20
C CYS A 67 27.46 11.30 15.27
N ALA A 68 26.58 10.45 14.75
CA ALA A 68 26.94 9.37 13.83
C ALA A 68 27.43 9.89 12.47
N LEU A 69 26.94 11.04 12.01
CA LEU A 69 27.41 11.69 10.80
C LEU A 69 28.79 12.34 11.01
N ASP A 70 28.89 13.23 11.97
CA ASP A 70 30.12 13.91 12.37
C ASP A 70 29.95 14.52 13.76
N GLN A 71 30.87 14.20 14.70
CA GLN A 71 30.82 14.69 16.07
C GLN A 71 30.86 16.24 16.15
N ARG A 72 31.49 16.90 15.18
CA ARG A 72 31.59 18.37 15.09
C ARG A 72 30.24 19.05 14.85
N LEU A 73 29.20 18.32 14.41
CA LEU A 73 27.84 18.85 14.28
C LEU A 73 27.15 19.09 15.63
N LEU A 74 27.66 18.51 16.70
CA LEU A 74 27.20 18.74 18.08
C LEU A 74 28.07 19.76 18.81
N ASN A 75 29.36 19.74 18.52
CA ASN A 75 30.33 20.69 19.07
C ASN A 75 31.47 20.86 18.07
N ASP A 76 31.54 22.03 17.44
CA ASP A 76 32.51 22.37 16.39
C ASP A 76 33.96 22.49 16.90
N MET A 77 34.14 22.52 18.23
CA MET A 77 35.48 22.50 18.87
C MET A 77 36.09 21.09 18.89
N LEU A 78 35.34 20.04 18.55
CA LEU A 78 35.83 18.68 18.51
C LEU A 78 36.74 18.43 17.29
N PRO A 79 37.72 17.50 17.41
CA PRO A 79 38.64 17.21 16.31
C PRO A 79 37.94 16.52 15.15
N ASP A 80 38.50 16.70 13.96
CA ASP A 80 38.16 15.89 12.79
C ASP A 80 38.72 14.48 12.96
N GLU A 81 37.83 13.47 12.89
CA GLU A 81 38.23 12.07 13.01
C GLU A 81 38.68 11.54 11.67
N ALA A 82 39.94 11.09 11.57
CA ALA A 82 40.57 10.67 10.32
C ALA A 82 39.79 9.52 9.63
N ASP A 83 39.29 8.59 10.42
CA ASP A 83 38.49 7.43 9.91
C ASP A 83 36.98 7.69 9.91
N SER A 84 36.57 8.96 9.94
CA SER A 84 35.14 9.32 9.88
C SER A 84 34.54 8.95 8.51
N LYS A 85 33.21 8.76 8.48
CA LYS A 85 32.49 8.50 7.22
C LYS A 85 32.56 9.69 6.25
N VAL A 86 32.71 10.93 6.77
CA VAL A 86 32.91 12.13 5.97
C VAL A 86 34.25 12.08 5.22
N ASN A 87 35.33 11.74 5.95
CA ASN A 87 36.65 11.55 5.36
C ASN A 87 36.70 10.39 4.38
N ARG A 88 36.03 9.27 4.68
CA ARG A 88 35.94 8.12 3.77
C ARG A 88 35.15 8.48 2.51
N CYS A 89 34.06 9.24 2.62
CA CYS A 89 33.29 9.72 1.48
C CYS A 89 34.13 10.65 0.59
N ALA A 90 34.84 11.61 1.18
CA ALA A 90 35.74 12.50 0.44
C ALA A 90 36.85 11.73 -0.29
N LYS A 91 37.40 10.67 0.34
CA LYS A 91 38.39 9.80 -0.30
C LYS A 91 37.78 9.05 -1.49
N ASN A 92 36.65 8.35 -1.31
CA ASN A 92 36.02 7.57 -2.36
C ASN A 92 35.57 8.46 -3.54
N ALA A 93 35.07 9.66 -3.23
CA ALA A 93 34.68 10.63 -4.26
C ALA A 93 35.90 11.13 -5.05
N TYR A 94 37.04 11.34 -4.39
CA TYR A 94 38.30 11.70 -5.06
C TYR A 94 38.80 10.56 -5.96
N ASP A 95 38.88 9.34 -5.44
CA ASP A 95 39.37 8.17 -6.18
C ASP A 95 38.54 7.96 -7.47
N ILE A 96 37.21 8.08 -7.40
CA ILE A 96 36.31 7.97 -8.57
C ILE A 96 36.50 9.17 -9.51
N TRP A 97 36.70 10.36 -8.98
CA TRP A 97 36.97 11.55 -9.81
C TRP A 97 38.24 11.36 -10.62
N GLU A 98 39.29 10.84 -10.01
CA GLU A 98 40.59 10.55 -10.68
C GLU A 98 40.43 9.42 -11.72
N GLU A 99 39.85 8.26 -11.32
CA GLU A 99 39.63 7.10 -12.20
C GLU A 99 38.83 7.47 -13.47
N THR A 100 37.92 8.42 -13.36
CA THR A 100 36.98 8.75 -14.45
C THR A 100 37.26 10.11 -15.09
N ALA A 101 38.52 10.61 -14.99
CA ALA A 101 38.91 11.93 -15.50
C ALA A 101 38.67 12.09 -16.99
N GLU A 102 38.96 11.07 -17.80
CA GLU A 102 38.76 11.08 -19.27
C GLU A 102 37.27 11.16 -19.64
N LYS A 103 36.42 10.41 -18.93
CA LYS A 103 34.97 10.35 -19.19
C LYS A 103 34.23 11.53 -18.59
N LYS A 104 34.86 12.30 -17.72
CA LYS A 104 34.25 13.37 -16.90
C LYS A 104 32.96 12.89 -16.23
N SER A 105 33.01 11.68 -15.65
CA SER A 105 31.87 11.10 -14.94
C SER A 105 31.53 11.95 -13.71
N THR A 106 30.25 11.93 -13.33
CA THR A 106 29.71 12.76 -12.26
C THR A 106 29.27 11.91 -11.08
N GLN A 107 29.22 12.51 -9.89
CA GLN A 107 28.87 11.85 -8.64
C GLN A 107 27.86 12.68 -7.87
N LEU A 108 26.96 12.02 -7.15
CA LEU A 108 26.04 12.66 -6.20
C LEU A 108 26.37 12.27 -4.76
N ILE A 109 26.39 13.25 -3.87
CA ILE A 109 26.51 13.02 -2.43
C ILE A 109 25.24 13.54 -1.75
N PHE A 110 24.47 12.65 -1.13
CA PHE A 110 23.29 13.00 -0.35
C PHE A 110 23.64 13.16 1.13
N CYS A 111 23.26 14.31 1.69
CA CYS A 111 23.36 14.59 3.11
C CYS A 111 22.20 15.52 3.51
N ASP A 112 21.31 15.03 4.38
CA ASP A 112 20.13 15.77 4.84
C ASP A 112 20.33 16.46 6.20
N LEU A 113 21.21 15.90 7.05
CA LEU A 113 21.42 16.35 8.43
C LEU A 113 22.24 17.63 8.56
N SER A 114 23.06 17.94 7.57
CA SER A 114 24.02 19.06 7.66
C SER A 114 24.00 19.94 6.41
N THR A 115 22.84 20.52 6.12
CA THR A 115 22.71 21.47 4.98
C THR A 115 23.34 22.82 5.30
N PRO A 116 24.01 23.49 4.33
CA PRO A 116 24.66 24.78 4.56
C PRO A 116 23.65 25.87 4.93
N LYS A 117 23.95 26.62 6.00
CA LYS A 117 23.10 27.69 6.53
C LYS A 117 23.64 29.09 6.26
N ASN A 118 24.87 29.23 5.81
CA ASN A 118 25.58 30.51 5.60
C ASN A 118 25.68 31.39 6.87
N ASP A 119 25.68 30.76 8.05
CA ASP A 119 25.80 31.44 9.36
C ASP A 119 27.21 31.26 10.00
N GLY A 120 28.14 30.68 9.26
CA GLY A 120 29.50 30.44 9.73
C GLY A 120 29.63 29.21 10.65
N THR A 121 28.55 28.48 10.93
CA THR A 121 28.62 27.25 11.69
C THR A 121 29.18 26.10 10.85
N PHE A 122 29.86 25.17 11.51
CA PHE A 122 30.38 23.98 10.86
C PHE A 122 29.25 23.20 10.12
N ASN A 123 29.51 22.84 8.87
CA ASN A 123 28.66 21.95 8.10
C ASN A 123 29.48 20.99 7.22
N VAL A 124 28.95 19.82 7.00
CA VAL A 124 29.61 18.73 6.26
C VAL A 124 29.80 19.06 4.78
N TYR A 125 28.94 19.90 4.18
CA TYR A 125 29.08 20.29 2.78
C TYR A 125 30.35 21.08 2.52
N ASP A 126 30.61 22.10 3.33
CA ASP A 126 31.82 22.90 3.20
C ASP A 126 33.06 22.07 3.56
N ASP A 127 32.99 21.24 4.59
CA ASP A 127 34.09 20.36 4.99
C ASP A 127 34.49 19.39 3.88
N ILE A 128 33.52 18.73 3.22
CA ILE A 128 33.79 17.83 2.07
C ILE A 128 34.39 18.63 0.92
N ARG A 129 33.84 19.82 0.61
CA ARG A 129 34.36 20.67 -0.47
C ARG A 129 35.83 21.02 -0.24
N GLU A 130 36.18 21.51 0.95
CA GLU A 130 37.55 21.88 1.28
C GLU A 130 38.48 20.66 1.20
N LYS A 131 38.10 19.52 1.75
CA LYS A 131 38.87 18.28 1.66
C LYS A 131 39.11 17.79 0.22
N LEU A 132 38.12 17.95 -0.64
CA LEU A 132 38.25 17.59 -2.06
C LEU A 132 39.14 18.57 -2.82
N VAL A 133 39.04 19.87 -2.50
CA VAL A 133 39.93 20.91 -3.06
C VAL A 133 41.37 20.70 -2.61
N GLU A 134 41.61 20.40 -1.34
CA GLU A 134 42.94 20.06 -0.79
C GLU A 134 43.56 18.84 -1.49
N LYS A 135 42.74 17.89 -1.92
CA LYS A 135 43.17 16.74 -2.73
C LYS A 135 43.46 17.07 -4.20
N GLY A 136 43.13 18.29 -4.65
CA GLY A 136 43.43 18.79 -6.00
C GLY A 136 42.25 18.85 -6.96
N ILE A 137 41.02 18.62 -6.51
CA ILE A 137 39.83 18.81 -7.36
C ILE A 137 39.55 20.33 -7.51
N PRO A 138 39.41 20.83 -8.75
CA PRO A 138 39.04 22.23 -8.96
C PRO A 138 37.72 22.58 -8.26
N ARG A 139 37.70 23.73 -7.55
CA ARG A 139 36.51 24.14 -6.78
C ARG A 139 35.24 24.28 -7.68
N GLU A 140 35.41 24.67 -8.92
CA GLU A 140 34.33 24.80 -9.91
C GLU A 140 33.72 23.48 -10.35
N GLU A 141 34.39 22.35 -10.11
CA GLU A 141 33.86 21.01 -10.37
C GLU A 141 33.02 20.45 -9.21
N ILE A 142 32.95 21.18 -8.07
CA ILE A 142 32.19 20.84 -6.89
C ILE A 142 31.09 21.87 -6.69
N ALA A 143 29.83 21.44 -6.59
CA ALA A 143 28.71 22.35 -6.39
C ALA A 143 27.72 21.84 -5.36
N PHE A 144 26.98 22.74 -4.73
CA PHE A 144 25.86 22.45 -3.84
C PHE A 144 24.56 22.84 -4.52
N ILE A 145 23.56 21.97 -4.47
CA ILE A 145 22.21 22.29 -4.96
C ILE A 145 21.62 23.52 -4.24
N HIS A 146 22.05 23.76 -3.00
CA HIS A 146 21.58 24.86 -2.16
C HIS A 146 22.03 26.24 -2.69
N GLU A 147 23.09 26.30 -3.50
CA GLU A 147 23.58 27.54 -4.14
C GLU A 147 22.68 27.94 -5.33
N ALA A 148 21.88 27.01 -5.87
CA ALA A 148 20.94 27.26 -6.95
C ALA A 148 19.54 27.63 -6.43
N GLY A 149 19.37 28.86 -5.93
CA GLY A 149 18.13 29.31 -5.29
C GLY A 149 16.92 29.50 -6.20
N THR A 150 17.10 29.50 -7.54
CA THR A 150 16.00 29.64 -8.52
C THR A 150 15.98 28.50 -9.50
N GLU A 151 14.81 28.23 -10.11
CA GLU A 151 14.68 27.16 -11.10
C GLU A 151 15.62 27.35 -12.31
N ALA A 152 15.84 28.59 -12.73
CA ALA A 152 16.79 28.89 -13.81
C ALA A 152 18.23 28.52 -13.43
N LYS A 153 18.69 28.86 -12.21
CA LYS A 153 20.01 28.46 -11.70
C LYS A 153 20.13 26.95 -11.50
N LYS A 154 19.05 26.27 -11.09
CA LYS A 154 19.03 24.81 -11.01
C LYS A 154 19.18 24.18 -12.40
N ALA A 155 18.45 24.68 -13.40
CA ALA A 155 18.54 24.19 -14.76
C ALA A 155 19.96 24.37 -15.34
N GLU A 156 20.61 25.52 -15.08
CA GLU A 156 22.00 25.78 -15.44
C GLU A 156 22.97 24.81 -14.74
N LEU A 157 22.82 24.62 -13.42
CA LEU A 157 23.64 23.69 -12.65
C LEU A 157 23.50 22.27 -13.19
N PHE A 158 22.29 21.80 -13.46
CA PHE A 158 22.05 20.48 -14.02
C PHE A 158 22.62 20.32 -15.43
N ALA A 159 22.61 21.36 -16.24
CA ALA A 159 23.28 21.36 -17.54
C ALA A 159 24.81 21.20 -17.38
N LYS A 160 25.43 21.88 -16.40
CA LYS A 160 26.85 21.74 -16.08
C LYS A 160 27.20 20.34 -15.58
N VAL A 161 26.34 19.72 -14.77
CA VAL A 161 26.51 18.33 -14.31
C VAL A 161 26.44 17.36 -15.52
N ARG A 162 25.42 17.45 -16.38
CA ARG A 162 25.31 16.61 -17.57
C ARG A 162 26.49 16.77 -18.52
N ALA A 163 27.05 17.97 -18.62
CA ALA A 163 28.23 18.26 -19.44
C ALA A 163 29.54 17.76 -18.80
N GLY A 164 29.54 17.34 -17.53
CA GLY A 164 30.74 16.97 -16.78
C GLY A 164 31.62 18.14 -16.40
N GLN A 165 31.07 19.36 -16.35
CA GLN A 165 31.75 20.55 -15.84
C GLN A 165 31.69 20.62 -14.32
N VAL A 166 30.56 20.20 -13.71
CA VAL A 166 30.43 19.92 -12.30
C VAL A 166 30.43 18.39 -12.14
N ARG A 167 31.45 17.88 -11.50
CA ARG A 167 31.66 16.44 -11.37
C ARG A 167 31.20 15.87 -10.04
N ILE A 168 31.12 16.71 -8.99
CA ILE A 168 30.63 16.33 -7.68
C ILE A 168 29.53 17.29 -7.28
N LEU A 169 28.31 16.78 -7.13
CA LEU A 169 27.14 17.53 -6.69
C LEU A 169 26.68 17.04 -5.32
N LEU A 170 26.69 17.94 -4.34
CA LEU A 170 26.14 17.65 -3.01
C LEU A 170 24.72 18.22 -2.88
N GLY A 171 23.84 17.46 -2.24
CA GLY A 171 22.48 17.92 -2.03
C GLY A 171 21.68 17.13 -1.01
N SER A 172 20.55 17.70 -0.65
CA SER A 172 19.58 17.06 0.23
C SER A 172 18.45 16.43 -0.56
N THR A 173 17.81 15.41 0.02
CA THR A 173 16.65 14.71 -0.58
C THR A 173 15.56 15.69 -1.05
N PRO A 174 15.10 16.69 -0.25
CA PRO A 174 14.06 17.62 -0.71
C PRO A 174 14.48 18.48 -1.91
N LYS A 175 15.78 18.75 -2.08
CA LYS A 175 16.29 19.61 -3.16
C LYS A 175 16.66 18.84 -4.43
N LEU A 176 17.18 17.62 -4.30
CA LEU A 176 17.58 16.75 -5.42
C LEU A 176 16.58 15.62 -5.70
N GLY A 177 15.68 15.35 -4.76
CA GLY A 177 14.74 14.22 -4.83
C GLY A 177 13.64 14.35 -5.88
N ALA A 178 13.26 15.53 -6.34
CA ALA A 178 12.18 15.72 -7.31
C ALA A 178 12.64 16.45 -8.57
N GLY A 179 12.22 15.98 -9.76
CA GLY A 179 12.33 16.72 -11.03
C GLY A 179 13.74 16.89 -11.63
N THR A 180 14.77 16.25 -11.04
CA THR A 180 16.15 16.40 -11.51
C THR A 180 16.49 15.41 -12.63
N ASN A 181 17.05 15.91 -13.72
CA ASN A 181 17.49 15.10 -14.88
C ASN A 181 18.99 15.30 -15.07
N ILE A 182 19.81 14.51 -14.35
CA ILE A 182 21.28 14.66 -14.28
C ILE A 182 22.02 13.32 -14.45
N GLN A 183 21.29 12.24 -14.83
CA GLN A 183 21.80 10.87 -14.83
C GLN A 183 22.86 10.59 -15.91
N ASP A 184 22.98 11.40 -16.95
CA ASP A 184 23.72 11.06 -18.17
C ASP A 184 25.12 10.52 -17.90
N ARG A 185 25.88 11.11 -16.98
CA ARG A 185 27.26 10.76 -16.63
C ARG A 185 27.42 10.27 -15.19
N LEU A 186 26.31 10.03 -14.47
CA LEU A 186 26.38 9.59 -13.08
C LEU A 186 26.98 8.20 -12.97
N ILE A 187 28.14 8.09 -12.29
CA ILE A 187 28.87 6.85 -12.05
C ILE A 187 28.76 6.39 -10.59
N ALA A 188 28.61 7.33 -9.66
CA ALA A 188 28.50 7.01 -8.24
C ALA A 188 27.47 7.88 -7.51
N LEU A 189 26.87 7.29 -6.49
CA LEU A 189 25.98 7.93 -5.54
C LEU A 189 26.42 7.57 -4.13
N HIS A 190 26.48 8.56 -3.23
CA HIS A 190 26.94 8.42 -1.88
C HIS A 190 25.83 8.81 -0.90
N HIS A 191 25.34 7.87 -0.11
CA HIS A 191 24.44 8.10 1.01
C HIS A 191 25.26 8.36 2.26
N LEU A 192 25.48 9.62 2.60
CA LEU A 192 26.32 9.99 3.74
C LEU A 192 25.55 9.89 5.07
N ASP A 193 24.26 10.13 5.04
CA ASP A 193 23.34 9.90 6.16
C ASP A 193 22.15 9.01 5.72
N CYS A 194 21.55 8.33 6.69
CA CYS A 194 20.40 7.45 6.45
C CYS A 194 19.13 8.28 6.34
N PRO A 195 18.35 8.18 5.27
CA PRO A 195 17.05 8.84 5.17
C PRO A 195 16.03 8.20 6.13
N TRP A 196 14.96 8.95 6.46
CA TRP A 196 13.92 8.47 7.36
C TRP A 196 12.97 7.44 6.73
N LYS A 197 12.73 7.59 5.42
CA LYS A 197 11.72 6.82 4.69
C LYS A 197 12.34 6.02 3.56
N PRO A 198 11.86 4.78 3.34
CA PRO A 198 12.26 3.99 2.16
C PRO A 198 12.01 4.70 0.83
N SER A 199 10.93 5.49 0.73
CA SER A 199 10.63 6.30 -0.46
C SER A 199 11.70 7.34 -0.77
N ASP A 200 12.34 7.91 0.26
CA ASP A 200 13.42 8.88 0.07
C ASP A 200 14.68 8.20 -0.48
N LEU A 201 14.97 6.99 0.03
CA LEU A 201 16.07 6.16 -0.49
C LEU A 201 15.83 5.80 -1.97
N GLU A 202 14.63 5.33 -2.30
CA GLU A 202 14.25 5.02 -3.68
C GLU A 202 14.32 6.25 -4.60
N GLN A 203 13.92 7.41 -4.10
CA GLN A 203 14.04 8.67 -4.83
C GLN A 203 15.50 9.06 -5.09
N GLN A 204 16.38 8.91 -4.10
CA GLN A 204 17.81 9.18 -4.23
C GLN A 204 18.44 8.22 -5.25
N GLU A 205 18.24 6.90 -5.08
CA GLU A 205 18.78 5.86 -5.98
C GLU A 205 18.20 5.98 -7.40
N GLY A 206 16.94 6.36 -7.53
CA GLY A 206 16.29 6.63 -8.82
C GLY A 206 16.89 7.81 -9.61
N ARG A 207 17.87 8.56 -9.06
CA ARG A 207 18.63 9.57 -9.82
C ARG A 207 19.72 8.95 -10.67
N ILE A 208 20.32 7.87 -10.22
CA ILE A 208 21.40 7.18 -10.89
C ILE A 208 20.90 5.94 -11.66
N LEU A 209 19.96 5.17 -11.07
CA LEU A 209 19.32 4.01 -11.67
C LEU A 209 18.18 4.45 -12.60
N ARG A 210 18.54 5.12 -13.68
CA ARG A 210 17.57 5.72 -14.59
C ARG A 210 17.99 5.54 -16.04
N GLN A 211 16.98 5.40 -16.89
CA GLN A 211 17.17 5.38 -18.35
C GLN A 211 17.89 6.65 -18.84
N GLY A 212 18.84 6.49 -19.75
CA GLY A 212 19.66 7.59 -20.28
C GLY A 212 20.99 7.78 -19.56
N ASN A 213 21.28 7.01 -18.51
CA ASN A 213 22.63 6.94 -17.94
C ASN A 213 23.55 6.21 -18.94
N GLN A 214 24.71 6.81 -19.25
CA GLN A 214 25.67 6.28 -20.21
C GLN A 214 26.58 5.18 -19.63
N ASN A 215 26.55 4.96 -18.31
CA ASN A 215 27.33 3.94 -17.64
C ASN A 215 26.53 2.64 -17.56
N GLU A 216 27.13 1.51 -17.90
CA GLU A 216 26.51 0.18 -17.75
C GLU A 216 26.43 -0.25 -16.29
N LYS A 217 27.43 0.15 -15.48
CA LYS A 217 27.53 -0.13 -14.05
C LYS A 217 27.75 1.15 -13.27
N VAL A 218 27.13 1.23 -12.10
CA VAL A 218 27.23 2.37 -11.20
C VAL A 218 27.45 1.91 -9.78
N LYS A 219 28.15 2.72 -8.98
CA LYS A 219 28.47 2.43 -7.59
C LYS A 219 27.51 3.20 -6.67
N ILE A 220 26.91 2.53 -5.68
CA ILE A 220 26.05 3.15 -4.65
C ILE A 220 26.69 2.89 -3.29
N PHE A 221 27.23 3.93 -2.67
CA PHE A 221 27.91 3.86 -1.38
C PHE A 221 26.94 4.19 -0.25
N ARG A 222 26.97 3.38 0.80
CA ARG A 222 26.27 3.64 2.07
C ARG A 222 27.31 3.71 3.17
N TYR A 223 27.43 4.86 3.83
CA TYR A 223 28.39 5.08 4.90
C TYR A 223 27.71 4.88 6.24
N VAL A 224 28.26 3.99 7.05
CA VAL A 224 27.66 3.55 8.32
C VAL A 224 28.72 3.59 9.42
N THR A 225 28.45 4.30 10.52
CA THR A 225 29.28 4.21 11.72
C THR A 225 28.70 3.13 12.64
N GLU A 226 29.50 2.07 12.91
CA GLU A 226 29.11 0.95 13.77
C GLU A 226 28.70 1.40 15.17
N ASN A 227 27.80 0.67 15.81
CA ASN A 227 27.35 0.89 17.19
C ASN A 227 26.86 2.31 17.46
N THR A 228 26.31 2.97 16.43
CA THR A 228 25.69 4.29 16.53
C THR A 228 24.27 4.26 15.96
N PHE A 229 23.61 5.39 16.05
CA PHE A 229 22.26 5.59 15.48
C PHE A 229 22.19 5.29 13.96
N ASP A 230 23.30 5.43 13.24
CA ASP A 230 23.38 5.13 11.82
C ASP A 230 23.11 3.66 11.51
N ALA A 231 23.86 2.77 12.14
CA ALA A 231 23.73 1.32 11.92
C ALA A 231 22.31 0.84 12.19
N TYR A 232 21.69 1.39 13.24
CA TYR A 232 20.32 1.08 13.61
C TYR A 232 19.30 1.62 12.61
N MET A 233 19.46 2.87 12.19
CA MET A 233 18.57 3.50 11.20
C MET A 233 18.59 2.77 9.86
N TRP A 234 19.76 2.37 9.37
CA TRP A 234 19.89 1.59 8.14
C TRP A 234 19.20 0.23 8.25
N GLN A 235 19.30 -0.43 9.41
CA GLN A 235 18.62 -1.72 9.66
C GLN A 235 17.08 -1.56 9.63
N ILE A 236 16.55 -0.53 10.31
CA ILE A 236 15.12 -0.23 10.28
C ILE A 236 14.65 0.06 8.85
N LEU A 237 15.40 0.88 8.12
CA LEU A 237 15.06 1.27 6.75
C LEU A 237 15.01 0.05 5.82
N GLU A 238 15.99 -0.83 5.93
CA GLU A 238 16.04 -2.08 5.14
C GLU A 238 14.86 -3.00 5.46
N ASN A 239 14.50 -3.13 6.73
CA ASN A 239 13.34 -3.92 7.14
C ASN A 239 12.03 -3.33 6.64
N LYS A 240 11.86 -2.00 6.72
CA LYS A 240 10.70 -1.29 6.14
C LYS A 240 10.63 -1.49 4.63
N GLN A 241 11.74 -1.38 3.90
CA GLN A 241 11.79 -1.56 2.45
C GLN A 241 11.45 -2.99 2.03
N LYS A 242 11.98 -4.00 2.71
CA LYS A 242 11.63 -5.41 2.50
C LYS A 242 10.13 -5.65 2.69
N PHE A 243 9.55 -5.07 3.74
CA PHE A 243 8.12 -5.19 4.04
C PHE A 243 7.25 -4.51 2.97
N ILE A 244 7.56 -3.28 2.58
CA ILE A 244 6.84 -2.55 1.51
C ILE A 244 6.91 -3.33 0.20
N SER A 245 8.08 -3.81 -0.19
CA SER A 245 8.28 -4.61 -1.41
C SER A 245 7.42 -5.89 -1.39
N GLN A 246 7.29 -6.56 -0.25
CA GLN A 246 6.44 -7.75 -0.12
C GLN A 246 4.95 -7.44 -0.30
N ILE A 247 4.48 -6.30 0.21
CA ILE A 247 3.09 -5.84 0.05
C ILE A 247 2.82 -5.47 -1.41
N MET A 248 3.69 -4.66 -2.00
CA MET A 248 3.50 -4.09 -3.34
C MET A 248 3.57 -5.14 -4.45
N THR A 249 4.40 -6.17 -4.30
CA THR A 249 4.53 -7.26 -5.28
C THR A 249 3.45 -8.34 -5.15
N SER A 250 2.44 -8.14 -4.30
CA SER A 250 1.34 -9.10 -4.04
C SER A 250 1.80 -10.48 -3.55
N LYS A 251 3.05 -10.62 -3.14
CA LYS A 251 3.59 -11.86 -2.56
C LYS A 251 3.20 -12.04 -1.10
N SER A 252 2.53 -11.05 -0.51
CA SER A 252 1.99 -11.11 0.85
C SER A 252 0.54 -10.62 0.86
N PRO A 253 -0.40 -11.35 1.50
CA PRO A 253 -1.82 -10.98 1.55
C PRO A 253 -2.14 -9.84 2.54
N VAL A 254 -1.14 -9.16 3.08
CA VAL A 254 -1.30 -8.13 4.11
C VAL A 254 -1.73 -6.81 3.49
N ARG A 255 -2.95 -6.36 3.80
CA ARG A 255 -3.52 -5.08 3.29
C ARG A 255 -3.46 -3.91 4.29
N ALA A 256 -3.00 -4.14 5.51
CA ALA A 256 -2.85 -3.10 6.52
C ALA A 256 -1.51 -3.23 7.23
N CYS A 257 -0.78 -2.15 7.33
CA CYS A 257 0.40 -1.97 8.16
C CYS A 257 0.13 -0.80 9.08
N GLU A 258 0.44 -0.92 10.36
CA GLU A 258 0.58 0.25 11.20
C GLU A 258 1.76 1.06 10.65
N ASP A 259 1.49 2.31 10.34
CA ASP A 259 2.51 3.26 9.89
C ASP A 259 3.36 3.58 11.12
N VAL A 260 4.50 2.89 11.24
CA VAL A 260 5.49 3.21 12.26
C VAL A 260 6.24 4.46 11.81
N ASP A 261 5.52 5.56 11.79
CA ASP A 261 6.07 6.90 11.52
C ASP A 261 6.69 7.49 12.81
N ASP A 262 7.28 6.64 13.65
CA ASP A 262 8.04 7.11 14.81
C ASP A 262 9.36 7.72 14.35
N ALA A 263 9.33 9.04 14.21
CA ALA A 263 10.50 9.86 13.91
C ALA A 263 11.51 9.93 15.09
N ALA A 264 11.30 9.14 16.14
CA ALA A 264 12.15 9.10 17.31
C ALA A 264 12.41 7.65 17.74
N LEU A 265 13.63 7.37 18.16
CA LEU A 265 13.98 6.10 18.78
C LEU A 265 13.34 6.01 20.18
N SER A 266 12.87 4.82 20.56
CA SER A 266 12.42 4.54 21.90
C SER A 266 13.59 4.52 22.89
N TYR A 267 13.29 4.64 24.19
CA TYR A 267 14.32 4.53 25.23
C TYR A 267 15.09 3.20 25.17
N ALA A 268 14.37 2.09 24.96
CA ALA A 268 15.00 0.77 24.89
C ALA A 268 16.00 0.67 23.71
N GLU A 269 15.68 1.26 22.58
CA GLU A 269 16.55 1.31 21.40
C GLU A 269 17.82 2.15 21.64
N ILE A 270 17.68 3.29 22.27
CA ILE A 270 18.83 4.14 22.63
C ILE A 270 19.72 3.44 23.65
N LYS A 271 19.14 2.81 24.66
CA LYS A 271 19.89 2.04 25.66
C LYS A 271 20.62 0.85 25.02
N ALA A 272 19.97 0.15 24.07
CA ALA A 272 20.57 -0.93 23.32
C ALA A 272 21.83 -0.52 22.55
N LEU A 273 21.76 0.64 21.92
CA LEU A 273 22.90 1.20 21.19
C LEU A 273 24.05 1.55 22.13
N ALA A 274 23.74 2.17 23.28
CA ALA A 274 24.73 2.60 24.25
C ALA A 274 25.44 1.44 24.96
N THR A 275 24.72 0.37 25.29
CA THR A 275 25.29 -0.78 26.04
C THR A 275 25.95 -1.82 25.14
N GLY A 276 25.70 -1.79 23.83
CA GLY A 276 26.17 -2.80 22.88
C GLY A 276 25.65 -4.20 23.20
N ASN A 277 24.60 -4.34 24.04
CA ASN A 277 24.08 -5.61 24.50
C ASN A 277 23.40 -6.40 23.36
N PRO A 278 23.92 -7.58 22.96
CA PRO A 278 23.39 -8.36 21.86
C PRO A 278 21.95 -8.85 22.10
N TYR A 279 21.54 -9.05 23.36
CA TYR A 279 20.19 -9.49 23.72
C TYR A 279 19.13 -8.42 23.41
N ILE A 280 19.47 -7.15 23.54
CA ILE A 280 18.55 -6.05 23.20
C ILE A 280 18.35 -5.99 21.69
N ARG A 281 19.41 -6.20 20.89
CA ARG A 281 19.33 -6.29 19.43
C ARG A 281 18.45 -7.48 18.99
N GLU A 282 18.72 -8.67 19.59
CA GLU A 282 17.92 -9.88 19.33
C GLU A 282 16.45 -9.67 19.69
N LYS A 283 16.15 -9.03 20.82
CA LYS A 283 14.78 -8.68 21.22
C LYS A 283 14.08 -7.82 20.18
N MET A 284 14.74 -6.78 19.67
CA MET A 284 14.16 -5.87 18.68
C MET A 284 13.86 -6.59 17.36
N ASP A 285 14.76 -7.42 16.89
CA ASP A 285 14.55 -8.22 15.68
C ASP A 285 13.37 -9.21 15.87
N LEU A 286 13.25 -9.80 17.06
CA LEU A 286 12.13 -10.68 17.40
C LEU A 286 10.80 -9.93 17.53
N ASP A 287 10.77 -8.73 18.12
CA ASP A 287 9.57 -7.89 18.20
C ASP A 287 8.98 -7.60 16.82
N ILE A 288 9.83 -7.25 15.84
CA ILE A 288 9.43 -7.03 14.45
C ILE A 288 8.89 -8.33 13.84
N GLN A 289 9.59 -9.45 14.04
CA GLN A 289 9.19 -10.75 13.47
C GLN A 289 7.87 -11.25 14.08
N VAL A 290 7.70 -11.12 15.39
CA VAL A 290 6.46 -11.48 16.11
C VAL A 290 5.31 -10.62 15.66
N SER A 291 5.51 -9.29 15.52
CA SER A 291 4.48 -8.37 15.03
C SER A 291 4.03 -8.75 13.62
N LYS A 292 4.97 -9.07 12.72
CA LYS A 292 4.67 -9.56 11.37
C LYS A 292 3.87 -10.87 11.37
N LEU A 293 4.27 -11.83 12.20
CA LEU A 293 3.57 -13.11 12.31
C LEU A 293 2.16 -12.97 12.90
N LYS A 294 1.98 -12.10 13.92
CA LYS A 294 0.66 -11.75 14.48
C LYS A 294 -0.25 -11.15 13.41
N LEU A 295 0.27 -10.25 12.58
CA LEU A 295 -0.49 -9.64 11.50
C LEU A 295 -0.89 -10.69 10.44
N MET A 296 0.04 -11.59 10.07
CA MET A 296 -0.28 -12.70 9.16
C MET A 296 -1.37 -13.62 9.74
N LYS A 297 -1.32 -13.92 11.05
CA LYS A 297 -2.35 -14.70 11.75
C LYS A 297 -3.69 -13.99 11.75
N ALA A 298 -3.73 -12.68 12.01
CA ALA A 298 -4.95 -11.87 11.98
C ALA A 298 -5.60 -11.90 10.57
N ASN A 299 -4.80 -11.80 9.51
CA ASN A 299 -5.28 -11.89 8.14
C ASN A 299 -5.82 -13.28 7.80
N HIS A 300 -5.12 -14.34 8.18
CA HIS A 300 -5.60 -15.72 8.02
C HIS A 300 -6.95 -15.92 8.73
N THR A 301 -7.06 -15.42 9.96
CA THR A 301 -8.30 -15.46 10.73
C THR A 301 -9.43 -14.69 10.04
N SER A 302 -9.14 -13.51 9.50
CA SER A 302 -10.12 -12.71 8.75
C SER A 302 -10.58 -13.41 7.46
N GLN A 303 -9.67 -14.05 6.73
CA GLN A 303 -10.02 -14.87 5.55
C GLN A 303 -10.89 -16.06 5.94
N LYS A 304 -10.56 -16.75 7.04
CA LYS A 304 -11.34 -17.85 7.58
C LYS A 304 -12.78 -17.40 7.88
N TYR A 305 -12.99 -16.30 8.61
CA TYR A 305 -14.32 -15.77 8.88
C TYR A 305 -15.10 -15.39 7.62
N ARG A 306 -14.42 -14.88 6.59
CA ARG A 306 -15.05 -14.60 5.31
C ARG A 306 -15.51 -15.87 4.62
N LEU A 307 -14.67 -16.91 4.56
CA LEU A 307 -15.04 -18.19 4.01
C LEU A 307 -16.18 -18.86 4.79
N GLU A 308 -16.17 -18.81 6.13
CA GLU A 308 -17.27 -19.30 6.97
C GLU A 308 -18.59 -18.60 6.63
N THR A 309 -18.56 -17.27 6.41
CA THR A 309 -19.72 -16.50 5.98
C THR A 309 -20.21 -16.92 4.60
N ASP A 310 -19.30 -17.13 3.65
CA ASP A 310 -19.62 -17.60 2.30
C ASP A 310 -20.24 -19.01 2.33
N ILE A 311 -19.68 -19.92 3.13
CA ILE A 311 -20.20 -21.29 3.34
C ILE A 311 -21.60 -21.25 3.96
N ALA A 312 -21.80 -20.42 4.99
CA ALA A 312 -23.06 -20.38 5.73
C ALA A 312 -24.19 -19.64 4.98
N LYS A 313 -23.88 -18.62 4.19
CA LYS A 313 -24.88 -17.74 3.56
C LYS A 313 -24.85 -17.75 2.05
N ASN A 314 -23.71 -17.50 1.43
CA ASN A 314 -23.62 -17.21 0.00
C ASN A 314 -23.75 -18.48 -0.86
N TYR A 315 -23.03 -19.54 -0.54
CA TYR A 315 -23.12 -20.79 -1.29
C TYR A 315 -24.50 -21.44 -1.22
N PRO A 316 -25.19 -21.55 -0.05
CA PRO A 316 -26.53 -22.12 0.01
C PRO A 316 -27.54 -21.37 -0.87
N VAL A 317 -27.49 -20.03 -0.89
CA VAL A 317 -28.37 -19.21 -1.73
C VAL A 317 -28.10 -19.44 -3.21
N GLN A 318 -26.83 -19.45 -3.62
CA GLN A 318 -26.44 -19.68 -5.02
C GLN A 318 -26.82 -21.11 -5.48
N ILE A 319 -26.59 -22.11 -4.64
CA ILE A 319 -26.95 -23.51 -4.92
C ILE A 319 -28.46 -23.66 -5.04
N ALA A 320 -29.25 -23.02 -4.15
CA ALA A 320 -30.71 -23.07 -4.22
C ALA A 320 -31.22 -22.42 -5.52
N ALA A 321 -30.73 -21.22 -5.87
CA ALA A 321 -31.09 -20.55 -7.12
C ALA A 321 -30.68 -21.38 -8.36
N GLN A 322 -29.51 -22.02 -8.33
CA GLN A 322 -29.06 -22.87 -9.44
C GLN A 322 -29.89 -24.15 -9.57
N LYS A 323 -30.32 -24.75 -8.45
CA LYS A 323 -31.25 -25.89 -8.44
C LYS A 323 -32.62 -25.54 -9.05
N GLU A 324 -33.14 -24.36 -8.67
CA GLU A 324 -34.40 -23.85 -9.22
C GLU A 324 -34.29 -23.62 -10.72
N GLN A 325 -33.20 -23.01 -11.17
CA GLN A 325 -32.92 -22.80 -12.60
C GLN A 325 -32.84 -24.13 -13.37
N ILE A 326 -32.13 -25.14 -12.86
CA ILE A 326 -32.02 -26.46 -13.47
C ILE A 326 -33.39 -27.16 -13.53
N ALA A 327 -34.19 -27.09 -12.45
CA ALA A 327 -35.53 -27.65 -12.42
C ALA A 327 -36.44 -26.99 -13.47
N GLY A 328 -36.37 -25.65 -13.59
CA GLY A 328 -37.09 -24.89 -14.62
C GLY A 328 -36.69 -25.30 -16.04
N LEU A 329 -35.37 -25.36 -16.29
CA LEU A 329 -34.84 -25.77 -17.60
C LEU A 329 -35.21 -27.19 -17.97
N ARG A 330 -35.23 -28.14 -17.00
CA ARG A 330 -35.66 -29.52 -17.21
C ARG A 330 -37.16 -29.59 -17.59
N ALA A 331 -38.00 -28.84 -16.88
CA ALA A 331 -39.42 -28.74 -17.19
C ALA A 331 -39.68 -28.12 -18.56
N ASP A 332 -38.92 -27.09 -18.93
CA ASP A 332 -39.02 -26.46 -20.25
C ASP A 332 -38.52 -27.39 -21.38
N ARG A 333 -37.43 -28.14 -21.14
CA ARG A 333 -36.90 -29.14 -22.06
C ARG A 333 -37.95 -30.21 -22.38
N GLU A 334 -38.62 -30.76 -21.35
CA GLU A 334 -39.67 -31.75 -21.57
C GLU A 334 -40.82 -31.20 -22.43
N ALA A 335 -41.17 -29.91 -22.28
CA ALA A 335 -42.18 -29.26 -23.11
C ALA A 335 -41.74 -29.05 -24.56
N VAL A 336 -40.44 -28.91 -24.80
CA VAL A 336 -39.87 -28.71 -26.14
C VAL A 336 -39.66 -30.00 -26.89
N LYS A 337 -39.52 -31.15 -26.23
CA LYS A 337 -39.32 -32.49 -26.86
C LYS A 337 -40.31 -32.78 -27.98
N PRO A 338 -41.63 -32.62 -27.79
CA PRO A 338 -42.59 -32.86 -28.87
C PRO A 338 -42.35 -31.97 -30.08
N ILE A 339 -41.92 -30.71 -29.87
CA ILE A 339 -41.63 -29.76 -30.94
C ILE A 339 -40.44 -30.19 -31.81
N LEU A 340 -39.44 -30.81 -31.19
CA LEU A 340 -38.25 -31.33 -31.88
C LEU A 340 -38.58 -32.60 -32.69
N GLU A 341 -39.46 -33.44 -32.17
CA GLU A 341 -39.92 -34.67 -32.80
C GLU A 341 -40.91 -34.40 -33.95
N GLU A 342 -41.74 -33.31 -33.86
CA GLU A 342 -42.65 -32.86 -34.87
C GLU A 342 -42.01 -32.15 -36.06
N LYS A 343 -40.71 -31.89 -36.05
CA LYS A 343 -39.96 -31.28 -37.17
C LYS A 343 -40.13 -32.09 -38.48
N GLU A 344 -40.54 -33.33 -38.39
CA GLU A 344 -40.82 -34.20 -39.56
C GLU A 344 -42.25 -34.11 -40.09
N LYS A 345 -43.17 -33.44 -39.37
CA LYS A 345 -44.57 -33.22 -39.82
C LYS A 345 -44.90 -31.72 -39.82
N ASP A 346 -45.36 -31.21 -40.93
CA ASP A 346 -45.69 -29.81 -41.26
C ASP A 346 -46.82 -29.17 -40.41
N ASN A 347 -46.91 -29.48 -39.10
CA ASN A 347 -47.95 -28.97 -38.19
C ASN A 347 -47.47 -27.75 -37.39
N PHE A 348 -47.13 -26.66 -38.08
CA PHE A 348 -46.83 -25.40 -37.39
C PHE A 348 -48.14 -24.75 -36.87
N SER A 349 -48.16 -24.40 -35.59
CA SER A 349 -49.26 -23.67 -34.97
C SER A 349 -48.73 -22.65 -33.95
N MET A 350 -49.06 -21.40 -34.08
CA MET A 350 -48.67 -20.32 -33.17
C MET A 350 -49.84 -19.36 -32.94
N MET A 351 -50.12 -18.99 -31.71
CA MET A 351 -51.14 -18.01 -31.34
C MET A 351 -50.57 -16.63 -31.16
N ILE A 352 -51.02 -15.63 -31.91
CA ILE A 352 -50.62 -14.22 -31.79
C ILE A 352 -51.88 -13.34 -31.77
N GLY A 353 -51.98 -12.48 -30.74
CA GLY A 353 -53.14 -11.57 -30.61
C GLY A 353 -54.47 -12.30 -30.48
N GLY A 354 -54.49 -13.51 -29.91
CA GLY A 354 -55.70 -14.35 -29.78
C GLY A 354 -56.08 -15.12 -31.03
N LYS A 355 -55.38 -14.98 -32.16
CA LYS A 355 -55.60 -15.70 -33.42
C LYS A 355 -54.52 -16.78 -33.61
N THR A 356 -54.93 -17.99 -34.00
CA THR A 356 -54.02 -19.08 -34.33
C THR A 356 -53.62 -19.01 -35.80
N TYR A 357 -52.30 -19.11 -36.05
CA TYR A 357 -51.68 -19.12 -37.37
C TYR A 357 -51.03 -20.48 -37.62
N THR A 358 -51.30 -21.06 -38.78
CA THR A 358 -50.72 -22.32 -39.24
C THR A 358 -49.67 -22.13 -40.32
N ASP A 359 -49.64 -20.95 -40.93
CA ASP A 359 -48.58 -20.55 -41.86
C ASP A 359 -47.51 -19.76 -41.15
N ARG A 360 -46.24 -20.14 -41.38
CA ARG A 360 -45.07 -19.53 -40.73
C ARG A 360 -44.89 -18.06 -41.12
N LYS A 361 -45.14 -17.71 -42.38
CA LYS A 361 -44.97 -16.35 -42.87
C LYS A 361 -46.03 -15.41 -42.30
N GLU A 362 -47.27 -15.88 -42.22
CA GLU A 362 -48.37 -15.14 -41.60
C GLU A 362 -48.11 -14.92 -40.10
N ALA A 363 -47.70 -15.97 -39.38
CA ALA A 363 -47.36 -15.86 -37.95
C ALA A 363 -46.22 -14.86 -37.69
N GLY A 364 -45.15 -14.91 -38.46
CA GLY A 364 -44.03 -13.98 -38.30
C GLY A 364 -44.44 -12.52 -38.65
N THR A 365 -45.33 -12.34 -39.62
CA THR A 365 -45.90 -11.01 -39.93
C THR A 365 -46.79 -10.50 -38.77
N ALA A 366 -47.57 -11.39 -38.15
CA ALA A 366 -48.37 -11.07 -36.97
C ALA A 366 -47.53 -10.66 -35.77
N ILE A 367 -46.37 -11.32 -35.54
CA ILE A 367 -45.40 -10.95 -34.51
C ILE A 367 -44.91 -9.51 -34.72
N LEU A 368 -44.50 -9.16 -35.96
CA LEU A 368 -44.02 -7.82 -36.26
C LEU A 368 -45.12 -6.77 -36.10
N ALA A 369 -46.35 -7.08 -36.51
CA ALA A 369 -47.51 -6.18 -36.33
C ALA A 369 -47.83 -5.98 -34.83
N ALA A 370 -47.80 -7.03 -34.02
CA ALA A 370 -48.00 -6.94 -32.58
C ALA A 370 -46.89 -6.12 -31.90
N CYS A 371 -45.64 -6.31 -32.29
CA CYS A 371 -44.52 -5.49 -31.80
C CYS A 371 -44.66 -4.01 -32.18
N ALA A 372 -45.09 -3.70 -33.40
CA ALA A 372 -45.34 -2.34 -33.84
C ALA A 372 -46.50 -1.67 -33.06
N GLY A 373 -47.54 -2.43 -32.74
CA GLY A 373 -48.65 -1.97 -31.89
C GLY A 373 -48.18 -1.59 -30.47
N LEU A 374 -47.30 -2.37 -29.85
CA LEU A 374 -46.74 -2.09 -28.53
C LEU A 374 -45.87 -0.82 -28.53
N LYS A 375 -45.12 -0.56 -29.60
CA LYS A 375 -44.35 0.68 -29.75
C LYS A 375 -45.22 1.91 -29.75
N ALA A 376 -46.36 1.86 -30.43
CA ALA A 376 -47.33 2.97 -30.53
C ALA A 376 -47.91 3.31 -29.15
N VAL A 377 -48.13 2.33 -28.29
CA VAL A 377 -48.75 2.49 -26.96
C VAL A 377 -47.68 2.64 -25.85
N LYS A 378 -46.37 2.51 -26.17
CA LYS A 378 -45.26 2.51 -25.21
C LYS A 378 -45.49 1.50 -24.07
N SER A 379 -46.04 0.33 -24.35
CA SER A 379 -46.33 -0.73 -23.38
C SER A 379 -45.53 -2.00 -23.69
N ASN A 380 -45.31 -2.80 -22.66
CA ASN A 380 -44.78 -4.17 -22.77
C ASN A 380 -45.95 -5.13 -22.53
N GLY A 381 -46.00 -6.24 -23.21
CA GLY A 381 -47.10 -7.17 -23.00
C GLY A 381 -46.94 -8.52 -23.69
N GLN A 382 -47.81 -9.43 -23.30
CA GLN A 382 -47.90 -10.74 -23.95
C GLN A 382 -48.56 -10.52 -25.33
N ILE A 383 -47.84 -10.94 -26.36
CA ILE A 383 -48.33 -10.86 -27.76
C ILE A 383 -48.87 -12.20 -28.27
N GLY A 384 -48.59 -13.30 -27.61
CA GLY A 384 -49.04 -14.60 -28.04
C GLY A 384 -48.49 -15.74 -27.22
N GLU A 385 -48.66 -16.95 -27.77
CA GLU A 385 -48.18 -18.18 -27.17
C GLU A 385 -47.71 -19.14 -28.27
N PHE A 386 -46.65 -19.90 -27.96
CA PHE A 386 -46.09 -20.90 -28.85
C PHE A 386 -45.68 -22.14 -28.04
N HIS A 387 -46.37 -23.28 -28.29
CA HIS A 387 -46.18 -24.58 -27.61
C HIS A 387 -46.16 -24.47 -26.07
N GLY A 388 -47.08 -23.68 -25.50
CA GLY A 388 -47.17 -23.50 -24.05
C GLY A 388 -46.14 -22.52 -23.47
N PHE A 389 -45.38 -21.82 -24.32
CA PHE A 389 -44.52 -20.70 -23.95
C PHE A 389 -45.21 -19.39 -24.26
N SER A 390 -45.35 -18.51 -23.29
CA SER A 390 -45.83 -17.16 -23.48
C SER A 390 -44.79 -16.29 -24.21
N LEU A 391 -45.24 -15.53 -25.20
CA LEU A 391 -44.45 -14.59 -25.99
C LEU A 391 -44.71 -13.17 -25.50
N ASN A 392 -43.75 -12.57 -24.79
CA ASN A 392 -43.85 -11.24 -24.25
C ASN A 392 -42.89 -10.32 -24.99
N ALA A 393 -43.44 -9.29 -25.65
CA ALA A 393 -42.66 -8.32 -26.40
C ALA A 393 -42.46 -7.03 -25.62
N SER A 394 -41.26 -6.44 -25.75
CA SER A 394 -40.91 -5.12 -25.23
C SER A 394 -40.15 -4.31 -26.27
N TYR A 395 -40.28 -3.01 -26.24
CA TYR A 395 -39.53 -2.10 -27.10
C TYR A 395 -38.46 -1.37 -26.31
N ASP A 396 -37.23 -1.54 -26.72
CA ASP A 396 -36.10 -0.80 -26.17
C ASP A 396 -35.92 0.50 -26.92
N SER A 397 -36.29 1.62 -26.28
CA SER A 397 -36.27 2.95 -26.90
C SER A 397 -34.83 3.48 -27.12
N PHE A 398 -33.86 2.99 -26.38
CA PHE A 398 -32.48 3.41 -26.51
C PHE A 398 -31.79 2.77 -27.74
N TYR A 399 -31.91 1.44 -27.86
CA TYR A 399 -31.37 0.70 -29.01
C TYR A 399 -32.32 0.65 -30.22
N GLN A 400 -33.57 1.13 -30.08
CA GLN A 400 -34.62 1.08 -31.10
C GLN A 400 -34.91 -0.35 -31.62
N THR A 401 -34.79 -1.34 -30.72
CA THR A 401 -35.01 -2.76 -31.04
C THR A 401 -36.18 -3.32 -30.25
N TYR A 402 -36.83 -4.36 -30.84
CA TYR A 402 -37.83 -5.13 -30.13
C TYR A 402 -37.15 -6.36 -29.47
N LYS A 403 -37.43 -6.58 -28.19
CA LYS A 403 -37.01 -7.76 -27.44
C LYS A 403 -38.23 -8.66 -27.21
N LEU A 404 -38.12 -9.91 -27.56
CA LEU A 404 -39.13 -10.92 -27.28
C LEU A 404 -38.63 -11.85 -26.18
N THR A 405 -39.37 -11.93 -25.08
CA THR A 405 -39.12 -12.85 -23.98
C THR A 405 -40.07 -14.03 -24.11
N ILE A 406 -39.53 -15.19 -24.40
CA ILE A 406 -40.22 -16.47 -24.44
C ILE A 406 -40.17 -17.01 -23.01
N LYS A 407 -41.31 -17.16 -22.34
CA LYS A 407 -41.36 -17.50 -20.92
C LYS A 407 -42.27 -18.70 -20.67
N ARG A 408 -41.77 -19.65 -19.86
CA ARG A 408 -42.56 -20.68 -19.24
C ARG A 408 -42.09 -20.84 -17.79
N GLN A 409 -41.27 -21.84 -17.43
CA GLN A 409 -40.61 -21.90 -16.14
C GLN A 409 -39.36 -21.00 -16.12
N CYS A 410 -38.58 -21.00 -17.21
CA CYS A 410 -37.48 -20.08 -17.43
C CYS A 410 -37.85 -19.02 -18.48
N SER A 411 -36.99 -17.99 -18.60
CA SER A 411 -37.15 -16.91 -19.55
C SER A 411 -36.01 -16.91 -20.57
N TYR A 412 -36.39 -16.85 -21.87
CA TYR A 412 -35.45 -16.84 -22.99
C TYR A 412 -35.65 -15.59 -23.80
N GLN A 413 -34.67 -14.70 -23.82
CA GLN A 413 -34.75 -13.42 -24.49
C GLN A 413 -34.07 -13.48 -25.86
N ILE A 414 -34.75 -12.97 -26.88
CA ILE A 414 -34.27 -12.82 -28.26
C ILE A 414 -34.58 -11.42 -28.78
N GLU A 415 -33.80 -10.97 -29.74
CA GLU A 415 -34.07 -9.71 -30.46
C GLU A 415 -34.87 -10.00 -31.72
N ILE A 416 -35.92 -9.19 -31.98
CA ILE A 416 -36.75 -9.27 -33.16
C ILE A 416 -36.19 -8.32 -34.22
N GLY A 417 -35.84 -8.89 -35.38
CA GLY A 417 -35.37 -8.16 -36.55
C GLY A 417 -36.48 -7.89 -37.55
N LYS A 418 -36.13 -7.33 -38.70
CA LYS A 418 -37.07 -7.03 -39.81
C LYS A 418 -37.47 -8.27 -40.62
N ASP A 419 -36.68 -9.32 -40.58
CA ASP A 419 -36.93 -10.55 -41.32
C ASP A 419 -37.97 -11.42 -40.61
N VAL A 420 -39.08 -11.66 -41.30
CA VAL A 420 -40.25 -12.42 -40.80
C VAL A 420 -39.88 -13.86 -40.43
N LEU A 421 -39.22 -14.58 -41.34
CA LEU A 421 -38.84 -15.99 -41.13
C LEU A 421 -37.64 -16.12 -40.19
N GLY A 422 -36.72 -15.18 -40.26
CA GLY A 422 -35.57 -15.11 -39.35
C GLY A 422 -35.98 -14.96 -37.87
N ASN A 423 -37.08 -14.25 -37.60
CA ASN A 423 -37.61 -14.12 -36.24
C ASN A 423 -38.14 -15.48 -35.70
N LEU A 424 -38.87 -16.21 -36.52
CA LEU A 424 -39.34 -17.56 -36.17
C LEU A 424 -38.16 -18.52 -35.96
N GLN A 425 -37.12 -18.42 -36.78
CA GLN A 425 -35.90 -19.21 -36.60
C GLN A 425 -35.20 -18.86 -35.28
N ARG A 426 -35.16 -17.57 -34.88
CA ARG A 426 -34.62 -17.16 -33.58
C ARG A 426 -35.43 -17.74 -32.42
N ILE A 427 -36.74 -17.75 -32.50
CA ILE A 427 -37.64 -18.40 -31.53
C ILE A 427 -37.33 -19.89 -31.46
N SER A 428 -37.28 -20.58 -32.60
CA SER A 428 -36.92 -22.01 -32.65
C SER A 428 -35.57 -22.30 -32.07
N ASN A 429 -34.53 -21.49 -32.42
CA ASN A 429 -33.19 -21.62 -31.90
C ASN A 429 -33.12 -21.40 -30.37
N ALA A 430 -33.92 -20.48 -29.84
CA ALA A 430 -33.99 -20.25 -28.40
C ALA A 430 -34.54 -21.46 -27.63
N LEU A 431 -35.54 -22.12 -28.21
CA LEU A 431 -36.16 -23.34 -27.64
C LEU A 431 -35.28 -24.57 -27.82
N THR A 432 -34.70 -24.78 -29.01
CA THR A 432 -33.75 -25.90 -29.23
C THR A 432 -32.47 -25.74 -28.43
N GLY A 433 -32.09 -24.51 -28.09
CA GLY A 433 -30.90 -24.20 -27.23
C GLY A 433 -31.11 -24.51 -25.75
N ILE A 434 -32.29 -24.95 -25.30
CA ILE A 434 -32.55 -25.23 -23.88
C ILE A 434 -31.67 -26.38 -23.38
N GLU A 435 -31.42 -27.43 -24.20
CA GLU A 435 -30.53 -28.53 -23.83
C GLU A 435 -29.12 -28.04 -23.48
N LYS A 436 -28.54 -27.20 -24.32
CA LYS A 436 -27.24 -26.61 -24.07
C LYS A 436 -27.22 -25.78 -22.78
N ARG A 437 -28.24 -24.95 -22.55
CA ARG A 437 -28.38 -24.17 -21.33
C ARG A 437 -28.52 -25.02 -20.08
N LEU A 438 -29.20 -26.16 -20.19
CA LEU A 438 -29.32 -27.13 -19.10
C LEU A 438 -27.94 -27.71 -18.75
N THR A 439 -27.18 -28.17 -19.76
CA THR A 439 -25.83 -28.69 -19.56
C THR A 439 -24.91 -27.66 -18.93
N GLU A 440 -24.96 -26.41 -19.40
CA GLU A 440 -24.18 -25.29 -18.81
C GLU A 440 -24.60 -25.00 -17.35
N ALA A 441 -25.89 -25.11 -17.03
CA ALA A 441 -26.39 -24.90 -15.68
C ALA A 441 -25.99 -26.06 -14.74
N GLU A 442 -26.00 -27.29 -15.23
CA GLU A 442 -25.53 -28.47 -14.47
C GLU A 442 -24.02 -28.39 -14.21
N GLN A 443 -23.22 -28.02 -15.21
CA GLN A 443 -21.78 -27.78 -15.03
C GLN A 443 -21.50 -26.69 -14.02
N LYS A 444 -22.26 -25.60 -14.04
CA LYS A 444 -22.13 -24.50 -13.07
C LYS A 444 -22.48 -24.97 -11.66
N MET A 445 -23.46 -25.83 -11.49
CA MET A 445 -23.81 -26.46 -10.21
C MET A 445 -22.65 -27.30 -9.67
N GLU A 446 -22.05 -28.13 -10.51
CA GLU A 446 -20.90 -28.98 -10.15
C GLU A 446 -19.73 -28.13 -9.69
N ASN A 447 -19.42 -27.05 -10.42
CA ASN A 447 -18.38 -26.08 -10.05
C ASN A 447 -18.66 -25.40 -8.70
N LEU A 448 -19.91 -25.01 -8.42
CA LEU A 448 -20.30 -24.42 -7.13
C LEU A 448 -20.14 -25.43 -5.98
N LEU A 449 -20.49 -26.67 -6.19
CA LEU A 449 -20.31 -27.73 -5.17
C LEU A 449 -18.82 -28.03 -4.91
N SER A 450 -18.00 -28.03 -5.96
CA SER A 450 -16.55 -28.18 -5.84
C SER A 450 -15.92 -27.00 -5.08
N GLN A 451 -16.32 -25.77 -5.40
CA GLN A 451 -15.86 -24.57 -4.69
C GLN A 451 -16.27 -24.60 -3.20
N LEU A 452 -17.49 -25.04 -2.90
CA LEU A 452 -17.95 -25.20 -1.51
C LEU A 452 -17.11 -26.22 -0.76
N ALA A 453 -16.82 -27.39 -1.35
CA ALA A 453 -15.98 -28.40 -0.73
C ALA A 453 -14.56 -27.88 -0.46
N THR A 454 -13.95 -27.21 -1.45
CA THR A 454 -12.63 -26.59 -1.28
C THR A 454 -12.64 -25.52 -0.18
N ALA A 455 -13.69 -24.67 -0.13
CA ALA A 455 -13.83 -23.66 0.91
C ALA A 455 -13.96 -24.28 2.31
N GLN A 456 -14.68 -25.39 2.45
CA GLN A 456 -14.80 -26.14 3.70
C GLN A 456 -13.46 -26.71 4.16
N GLU A 457 -12.68 -27.29 3.26
CA GLU A 457 -11.33 -27.78 3.57
C GLU A 457 -10.38 -26.66 3.99
N GLU A 458 -10.44 -25.50 3.32
CA GLU A 458 -9.58 -24.37 3.64
C GLU A 458 -9.88 -23.77 5.03
N VAL A 459 -11.16 -23.74 5.44
CA VAL A 459 -11.57 -23.25 6.76
C VAL A 459 -11.00 -24.09 7.90
N GLU A 460 -10.82 -25.39 7.69
CA GLU A 460 -10.28 -26.29 8.73
C GLU A 460 -8.77 -26.19 8.89
N LYS A 461 -8.06 -25.60 7.93
CA LYS A 461 -6.58 -25.48 8.00
C LYS A 461 -6.16 -24.52 9.10
N PRO A 462 -5.25 -24.95 10.00
CA PRO A 462 -4.66 -24.05 10.98
C PRO A 462 -3.72 -23.04 10.32
N PHE A 463 -3.40 -21.97 11.05
CA PHE A 463 -2.41 -21.01 10.57
C PHE A 463 -1.04 -21.67 10.34
N PRO A 464 -0.47 -21.63 9.12
CA PRO A 464 0.72 -22.43 8.77
C PRO A 464 1.98 -22.08 9.58
N LYS A 465 2.03 -20.89 10.18
CA LYS A 465 3.17 -20.39 10.94
C LYS A 465 2.89 -20.26 12.43
N GLU A 466 1.94 -21.02 12.96
CA GLU A 466 1.58 -20.97 14.39
C GLU A 466 2.75 -21.38 15.27
N ALA A 467 3.47 -22.45 14.89
CA ALA A 467 4.63 -22.93 15.63
C ALA A 467 5.77 -21.90 15.65
N GLU A 468 6.07 -21.27 14.49
CA GLU A 468 7.08 -20.22 14.40
C GLU A 468 6.72 -18.99 15.26
N LEU A 469 5.43 -18.62 15.29
CA LEU A 469 4.96 -17.52 16.12
C LEU A 469 5.13 -17.84 17.60
N THR A 470 4.77 -19.05 18.03
CA THR A 470 4.88 -19.50 19.43
C THR A 470 6.34 -19.51 19.88
N GLU A 471 7.24 -20.13 19.12
CA GLU A 471 8.68 -20.18 19.42
C GLU A 471 9.29 -18.78 19.59
N LYS A 472 8.98 -17.87 18.65
CA LYS A 472 9.51 -16.50 18.73
C LYS A 472 8.92 -15.69 19.89
N MET A 473 7.66 -15.92 20.24
CA MET A 473 7.03 -15.30 21.42
C MET A 473 7.64 -15.81 22.72
N GLU A 474 7.92 -17.10 22.84
CA GLU A 474 8.62 -17.69 24.00
C GLU A 474 10.02 -17.11 24.14
N ARG A 475 10.79 -17.06 23.04
CA ARG A 475 12.13 -16.46 23.04
C ARG A 475 12.12 -14.97 23.41
N LEU A 476 11.11 -14.22 22.93
CA LEU A 476 10.91 -12.82 23.29
C LEU A 476 10.62 -12.66 24.81
N ALA A 477 9.82 -13.55 25.38
CA ALA A 477 9.53 -13.57 26.81
C ALA A 477 10.77 -13.88 27.65
N GLU A 478 11.63 -14.82 27.21
CA GLU A 478 12.93 -15.11 27.83
C GLU A 478 13.84 -13.89 27.84
N LEU A 479 14.00 -13.22 26.67
CA LEU A 479 14.83 -12.02 26.55
C LEU A 479 14.31 -10.87 27.42
N ASN A 480 13.01 -10.69 27.51
CA ASN A 480 12.42 -9.71 28.41
C ASN A 480 12.76 -10.02 29.88
N SER A 481 12.72 -11.29 30.28
CA SER A 481 13.10 -11.70 31.63
C SER A 481 14.60 -11.46 31.92
N LEU A 482 15.47 -11.80 30.97
CA LEU A 482 16.92 -11.59 31.09
C LEU A 482 17.27 -10.10 31.20
N LEU A 483 16.65 -9.26 30.36
CA LEU A 483 16.90 -7.81 30.38
C LEU A 483 16.34 -7.13 31.62
N ASN A 484 15.23 -7.61 32.19
CA ASN A 484 14.69 -7.12 33.46
C ASN A 484 15.56 -7.55 34.67
N MET A 485 16.24 -8.69 34.58
CA MET A 485 17.19 -9.12 35.61
C MET A 485 18.50 -8.28 35.58
N ASP A 486 18.99 -7.94 34.38
CA ASP A 486 20.13 -7.04 34.21
C ASP A 486 19.85 -5.62 34.73
N GLU A 487 18.62 -5.12 34.57
CA GLU A 487 18.18 -3.83 35.12
C GLU A 487 18.18 -3.84 36.68
N LYS A 488 17.79 -4.94 37.31
CA LYS A 488 17.86 -5.09 38.77
C LYS A 488 19.31 -5.19 39.27
N GLY A 489 20.15 -5.92 38.57
CA GLY A 489 21.56 -6.07 38.93
C GLY A 489 22.35 -4.77 38.83
N THR A 490 22.08 -3.92 37.86
CA THR A 490 22.71 -2.60 37.72
C THR A 490 22.22 -1.61 38.76
N SER A 491 20.95 -1.69 39.18
CA SER A 491 20.39 -0.86 40.26
C SER A 491 20.99 -1.18 41.64
N GLU A 492 21.24 -2.47 41.91
CA GLU A 492 21.91 -2.89 43.15
C GLU A 492 23.39 -2.51 43.19
N ALA A 493 24.10 -2.52 42.04
CA ALA A 493 25.51 -2.12 41.96
C ALA A 493 25.72 -0.60 42.12
N LEU A 494 24.70 0.24 41.88
CA LEU A 494 24.74 1.70 42.04
C LEU A 494 24.26 2.19 43.40
N GLY A 495 23.99 1.30 44.36
CA GLY A 495 23.76 1.66 45.77
C GLY A 495 22.51 2.50 46.05
N MET A 496 21.51 2.45 45.18
CA MET A 496 20.20 3.05 45.46
C MET A 496 19.32 2.02 46.15
N GLY A 497 19.41 2.02 47.47
CA GLY A 497 18.72 1.10 48.35
C GLY A 497 17.20 1.28 48.37
N GLU A 498 16.57 0.14 48.50
CA GLU A 498 15.35 -0.17 49.25
C GLU A 498 14.47 0.98 49.73
N ASP A 499 13.67 1.61 48.87
CA ASP A 499 12.48 2.30 49.38
C ASP A 499 11.30 2.45 48.35
N ILE A 500 11.38 1.82 47.18
CA ILE A 500 10.28 1.90 46.19
C ILE A 500 9.60 0.53 45.93
N ALA A 501 10.03 -0.56 46.55
CA ALA A 501 9.45 -1.90 46.33
C ALA A 501 8.20 -2.21 47.19
N ALA A 502 7.70 -1.29 48.01
CA ALA A 502 6.62 -1.56 48.94
C ALA A 502 5.21 -1.15 48.47
N VAL A 503 5.04 -0.69 47.22
CA VAL A 503 3.71 -0.21 46.73
C VAL A 503 3.13 -1.07 45.60
N ALA A 504 3.87 -2.02 45.06
CA ALA A 504 3.44 -2.77 43.84
C ALA A 504 2.79 -4.13 44.10
N ASP A 505 2.74 -4.62 45.36
CA ASP A 505 2.20 -5.96 45.66
C ASP A 505 1.01 -5.89 46.61
N SER A 506 -0.12 -5.39 46.14
CA SER A 506 -1.42 -5.52 46.80
C SER A 506 -2.50 -5.90 45.79
N PRO A 507 -3.19 -7.05 45.98
CA PRO A 507 -4.22 -7.55 45.06
C PRO A 507 -5.53 -6.78 45.06
N ARG A 508 -5.56 -5.54 45.53
CA ARG A 508 -6.79 -4.72 45.64
C ARG A 508 -7.00 -3.70 44.52
N CYS A 509 -6.09 -3.57 43.55
CA CYS A 509 -6.23 -2.59 42.47
C CYS A 509 -7.05 -3.08 41.24
N ALA A 510 -7.35 -4.37 41.13
CA ALA A 510 -8.07 -4.91 39.96
C ALA A 510 -9.62 -4.85 40.07
N VAL A 511 -10.17 -4.57 41.23
CA VAL A 511 -11.65 -4.58 41.45
C VAL A 511 -12.24 -3.16 41.50
N THR A 512 -11.43 -2.12 41.63
CA THR A 512 -11.93 -0.73 41.79
C THR A 512 -12.07 0.04 40.47
N MET A 513 -11.64 -0.50 39.34
CA MET A 513 -11.82 0.17 38.03
C MET A 513 -13.20 -0.10 37.39
N ALA A 514 -13.89 -1.18 37.76
CA ALA A 514 -15.23 -1.49 37.25
C ALA A 514 -16.36 -0.79 38.04
N GLY A 515 -16.11 -0.26 39.25
CA GLY A 515 -17.10 0.36 40.13
C GLY A 515 -17.14 1.89 40.09
N ARG A 516 -16.22 2.56 39.40
CA ARG A 516 -16.16 4.04 39.33
C ARG A 516 -16.70 4.67 38.04
N VAL A 517 -17.23 3.87 37.14
CA VAL A 517 -17.82 4.38 35.87
C VAL A 517 -19.31 4.70 36.03
N SER A 518 -19.97 4.33 37.15
CA SER A 518 -21.40 4.56 37.36
C SER A 518 -21.78 5.75 38.25
N GLU A 519 -20.83 6.47 38.85
CA GLU A 519 -21.17 7.58 39.77
C GLU A 519 -20.65 8.98 39.37
N LEU A 520 -20.17 9.17 38.13
CA LEU A 520 -19.76 10.48 37.63
C LEU A 520 -20.58 10.96 36.42
N SER A 521 -21.88 10.68 36.41
CA SER A 521 -22.80 11.15 35.36
C SER A 521 -23.71 12.30 35.79
N HIS A 522 -23.28 13.19 36.66
CA HIS A 522 -23.95 14.48 36.85
C HIS A 522 -22.93 15.57 37.16
N THR A 523 -22.91 16.54 36.26
CA THR A 523 -22.25 17.85 36.26
C THR A 523 -20.90 17.94 35.53
N ALA A 524 -20.95 18.16 34.22
CA ALA A 524 -20.12 19.12 33.50
C ALA A 524 -20.63 19.22 32.06
N ASP A 525 -21.08 20.36 31.65
CA ASP A 525 -21.27 20.75 30.24
C ASP A 525 -19.96 20.55 29.48
N SER A 526 -19.83 19.42 28.80
CA SER A 526 -18.72 19.17 27.87
C SER A 526 -19.24 19.13 26.44
N VAL A 527 -18.81 20.09 25.65
CA VAL A 527 -18.95 20.12 24.20
C VAL A 527 -18.50 18.77 23.63
N GLN A 528 -19.45 17.89 23.31
CA GLN A 528 -19.18 16.62 22.65
C GLN A 528 -18.67 16.88 21.23
N LYS A 529 -17.47 16.46 20.93
CA LYS A 529 -16.99 16.36 19.54
C LYS A 529 -17.90 15.39 18.78
N PRO A 530 -18.54 15.81 17.67
CA PRO A 530 -19.46 14.93 16.94
C PRO A 530 -18.75 13.70 16.41
N SER A 531 -19.37 12.53 16.55
CA SER A 531 -18.88 11.26 16.01
C SER A 531 -18.75 11.32 14.49
N VAL A 532 -17.92 10.46 13.90
CA VAL A 532 -17.73 10.38 12.43
C VAL A 532 -19.10 10.21 11.72
N LEU A 533 -20.03 9.45 12.30
CA LEU A 533 -21.40 9.29 11.79
C LEU A 533 -22.21 10.59 11.86
N GLY A 534 -22.01 11.41 12.89
CA GLY A 534 -22.61 12.73 13.04
C GLY A 534 -22.11 13.72 11.98
N LYS A 535 -20.81 13.67 11.67
CA LYS A 535 -20.21 14.48 10.60
C LYS A 535 -20.68 14.07 9.20
N LEU A 536 -20.89 12.78 8.95
CA LEU A 536 -21.44 12.26 7.70
C LEU A 536 -22.92 12.67 7.50
N LYS A 537 -23.75 12.60 8.54
CA LYS A 537 -25.13 13.09 8.48
C LYS A 537 -25.20 14.60 8.21
N GLN A 538 -24.38 15.40 8.88
CA GLN A 538 -24.31 16.85 8.63
C GLN A 538 -23.83 17.18 7.20
N ALA A 539 -22.89 16.41 6.65
CA ALA A 539 -22.44 16.57 5.26
C ALA A 539 -23.54 16.21 4.26
N GLN A 540 -24.31 15.15 4.50
CA GLN A 540 -25.47 14.78 3.67
C GLN A 540 -26.59 15.82 3.73
N GLU A 541 -26.87 16.40 4.88
CA GLU A 541 -27.86 17.47 5.02
C GLU A 541 -27.41 18.76 4.31
N ARG A 542 -26.13 19.13 4.37
CA ARG A 542 -25.58 20.27 3.61
C ARG A 542 -25.71 20.08 2.11
N LEU A 543 -25.34 18.91 1.60
CA LEU A 543 -25.47 18.58 0.17
C LEU A 543 -26.93 18.58 -0.30
N SER A 544 -27.87 18.12 0.53
CA SER A 544 -29.30 18.16 0.20
C SER A 544 -29.87 19.59 0.20
N HIS A 545 -29.37 20.46 1.04
CA HIS A 545 -29.74 21.88 1.09
C HIS A 545 -29.19 22.66 -0.11
N GLU A 546 -27.94 22.40 -0.50
CA GLU A 546 -27.31 22.98 -1.69
C GLU A 546 -28.01 22.55 -2.99
N ALA A 547 -28.39 21.26 -3.09
CA ALA A 547 -29.15 20.75 -4.22
C ALA A 547 -30.56 21.37 -4.34
N LYS A 548 -31.21 21.69 -3.22
CA LYS A 548 -32.52 22.42 -3.21
C LYS A 548 -32.33 23.88 -3.61
N ASN A 549 -31.29 24.55 -3.15
CA ASN A 549 -30.98 25.93 -3.53
C ASN A 549 -30.59 26.05 -5.01
N TRP A 550 -29.89 25.05 -5.56
CA TRP A 550 -29.55 25.04 -6.98
C TRP A 550 -30.77 24.88 -7.88
N LYS A 551 -31.76 24.04 -7.50
CA LYS A 551 -33.05 23.89 -8.20
C LYS A 551 -33.91 25.17 -8.14
N HIS A 552 -33.82 25.92 -7.03
CA HIS A 552 -34.53 27.20 -6.88
C HIS A 552 -33.94 28.32 -7.76
N THR A 553 -32.60 28.32 -7.89
CA THR A 553 -31.87 29.31 -8.71
C THR A 553 -32.00 29.00 -10.21
N ALA A 554 -32.07 27.72 -10.59
CA ALA A 554 -32.32 27.31 -11.97
C ALA A 554 -33.75 27.70 -12.42
N LYS A 555 -34.76 27.48 -11.58
CA LYS A 555 -36.14 27.84 -11.86
C LYS A 555 -36.39 29.38 -11.96
N LYS A 556 -35.60 30.18 -11.25
CA LYS A 556 -35.62 31.64 -11.29
C LYS A 556 -34.97 32.22 -12.57
N LYS A 557 -34.02 31.50 -13.16
CA LYS A 557 -33.37 31.86 -14.42
C LYS A 557 -34.24 31.48 -15.65
N GLU A 558 -35.05 30.42 -15.57
CA GLU A 558 -36.01 30.03 -16.62
C GLU A 558 -37.23 30.95 -16.68
N GLN A 559 -37.53 31.72 -15.63
CA GLN A 559 -38.64 32.69 -15.62
C GLN A 559 -38.22 34.11 -16.02
N GLN A 560 -36.93 34.35 -16.30
CA GLN A 560 -36.35 35.64 -16.72
C GLN A 560 -35.79 35.60 -18.17
N LEU A 561 -35.96 34.48 -18.86
CA LEU A 561 -35.80 34.34 -20.32
C LEU A 561 -37.19 34.13 -20.97
#